data_4fb45f77b22dc3ee0092ff043a9c748f
#
_entry.id   4fb45f77b22dc3ee0092ff043a9c748f
#
_cell.length_a   1.000
_cell.length_b   1.000
_cell.length_c   1.000
_cell.angle_alpha   90.00
_cell.angle_beta   90.00
_cell.angle_gamma   90.00
#
_symmetry.space_group_name_H-M   'P 1'
#
loop_
_entity.id
_entity.type
_entity.pdbx_description
1 polymer ?
#
loop_
_entity_poly.entity_id
_entity_poly.type
_entity_poly.pdbx_seq_one_letter_code
_entity_poly.pdbx_strand_id
1 'polypeptide(L)'
;MTHMYRVWHRSTALSHRTLTLALLALFAALATSAQTAPPESHAHLALIPDINHAADPVLSVGILFKLDPGWHIYWQNSGDSGEPPRIQWKLSPGLTAGPISWPQPTRFGQGSVIDYGYENQVLLRTMIRRHKADPAGPLPPTGSINVTVKYVVCREICIPATSHLNLSLADTIEKTAPQSESDELFRQARAQTPKPAPTDWKFVVASQKDTFILWVKTKTPVQAATFFPLELNQIENSAPQSFSESADGFRLTLRKSDQLMKPPFELKGVLVLGHGSAYEVTARVTPRQQKSTKPGIIVSRLSLRSAAAPQLAAE
;
A
#
# COMPACT_ATOMS: atom_id res chain seq x y z
N MET A 1 69.58 83.54 -6.39
CA MET A 1 69.73 82.10 -6.71
C MET A 1 68.62 81.36 -6.00
N THR A 2 67.53 81.00 -6.74
CA THR A 2 66.30 80.46 -6.19
C THR A 2 66.00 79.16 -6.91
N HIS A 3 66.19 78.02 -6.23
CA HIS A 3 65.83 76.74 -6.76
C HIS A 3 64.36 76.39 -6.37
N MET A 4 63.49 76.22 -7.34
CA MET A 4 62.12 75.89 -7.25
C MET A 4 61.95 74.34 -7.39
N TYR A 5 61.60 73.67 -6.34
CA TYR A 5 61.27 72.26 -6.39
C TYR A 5 59.83 72.05 -6.92
N ARG A 6 59.69 71.34 -8.04
CA ARG A 6 58.39 70.88 -8.59
C ARG A 6 58.05 69.54 -7.99
N VAL A 7 57.03 69.53 -7.15
CA VAL A 7 56.43 68.28 -6.67
C VAL A 7 55.47 67.78 -7.73
N TRP A 8 55.69 66.55 -8.22
CA TRP A 8 54.83 65.84 -9.18
C TRP A 8 53.82 65.03 -8.40
N HIS A 9 52.56 65.47 -8.35
CA HIS A 9 51.43 64.66 -7.88
C HIS A 9 51.00 63.68 -9.01
N ARG A 10 51.27 62.36 -8.86
CA ARG A 10 50.68 61.33 -9.68
C ARG A 10 49.25 61.06 -9.16
N SER A 11 48.27 61.60 -9.81
CA SER A 11 46.84 61.18 -9.61
C SER A 11 46.64 59.84 -10.25
N THR A 12 46.52 58.80 -9.44
CA THR A 12 46.03 57.47 -9.89
C THR A 12 44.52 57.51 -9.98
N ALA A 13 44.01 57.99 -11.11
CA ALA A 13 42.59 57.82 -11.44
C ALA A 13 42.36 56.34 -11.77
N LEU A 14 41.92 55.57 -10.78
CA LEU A 14 41.34 54.19 -11.03
C LEU A 14 40.10 54.39 -11.92
N SER A 15 40.16 53.90 -13.14
CA SER A 15 39.08 54.13 -14.10
C SER A 15 37.83 53.42 -13.57
N HIS A 16 36.68 54.07 -13.64
CA HIS A 16 35.38 53.49 -13.22
C HIS A 16 35.08 52.10 -13.86
N ARG A 17 35.74 51.79 -14.98
CA ARG A 17 35.66 50.48 -15.65
C ARG A 17 36.31 49.34 -14.86
N THR A 18 37.41 49.59 -14.13
CA THR A 18 38.06 48.56 -13.30
C THR A 18 37.29 48.32 -12.02
N LEU A 19 36.62 49.32 -11.45
CA LEU A 19 35.80 49.21 -10.27
C LEU A 19 34.49 48.43 -10.57
N THR A 20 33.85 48.68 -11.74
CA THR A 20 32.66 47.95 -12.18
C THR A 20 32.95 46.48 -12.50
N LEU A 21 34.08 46.16 -13.11
CA LEU A 21 34.50 44.78 -13.36
C LEU A 21 34.80 44.02 -12.07
N ALA A 22 35.40 44.65 -11.08
CA ALA A 22 35.68 44.06 -9.78
C ALA A 22 34.38 43.81 -9.00
N LEU A 23 33.37 44.70 -9.06
CA LEU A 23 32.06 44.50 -8.43
C LEU A 23 31.27 43.38 -9.12
N LEU A 24 31.29 43.27 -10.45
CA LEU A 24 30.64 42.15 -11.18
C LEU A 24 31.31 40.82 -10.86
N ALA A 25 32.63 40.73 -10.72
CA ALA A 25 33.35 39.53 -10.33
C ALA A 25 33.04 39.13 -8.88
N LEU A 26 32.84 40.08 -7.98
CA LEU A 26 32.44 39.80 -6.58
C LEU A 26 31.00 39.28 -6.50
N PHE A 27 30.07 39.81 -7.32
CA PHE A 27 28.68 39.30 -7.40
C PHE A 27 28.61 37.90 -8.03
N ALA A 28 29.47 37.61 -9.02
CA ALA A 28 29.54 36.27 -9.62
C ALA A 28 30.13 35.23 -8.64
N ALA A 29 31.03 35.63 -7.73
CA ALA A 29 31.56 34.73 -6.70
C ALA A 29 30.56 34.42 -5.56
N LEU A 30 29.55 35.27 -5.34
CA LEU A 30 28.49 35.06 -4.34
C LEU A 30 27.34 34.19 -4.86
N ALA A 31 27.31 33.89 -6.16
CA ALA A 31 26.40 32.90 -6.76
C ALA A 31 26.90 31.47 -6.55
N THR A 32 27.66 31.19 -5.48
CA THR A 32 28.05 29.84 -5.07
C THR A 32 26.82 29.07 -4.58
N SER A 33 26.35 28.18 -5.44
CA SER A 33 25.84 26.86 -5.11
C SER A 33 25.08 26.82 -3.78
N ALA A 34 23.81 27.18 -3.80
CA ALA A 34 22.88 26.53 -2.91
C ALA A 34 22.87 25.03 -3.30
N GLN A 35 23.86 24.27 -2.80
CA GLN A 35 23.78 22.84 -2.76
C GLN A 35 22.59 22.55 -1.86
N THR A 36 21.42 22.27 -2.47
CA THR A 36 20.31 21.70 -1.75
C THR A 36 20.83 20.40 -1.17
N ALA A 37 21.00 20.38 0.16
CA ALA A 37 21.24 19.13 0.86
C ALA A 37 20.21 18.12 0.35
N PRO A 38 20.60 16.86 0.09
CA PRO A 38 19.62 15.85 -0.27
C PRO A 38 18.52 15.88 0.80
N PRO A 39 17.23 15.82 0.40
CA PRO A 39 16.13 15.83 1.36
C PRO A 39 16.39 14.77 2.43
N GLU A 40 16.27 15.15 3.70
CA GLU A 40 16.42 14.21 4.81
C GLU A 40 15.49 13.03 4.56
N SER A 41 16.07 11.84 4.51
CA SER A 41 15.31 10.62 4.31
C SER A 41 14.78 10.17 5.67
N HIS A 42 13.49 10.36 5.95
CA HIS A 42 12.82 9.89 7.17
C HIS A 42 12.51 8.38 7.12
N ALA A 43 13.08 7.67 6.16
CA ALA A 43 13.01 6.22 6.03
C ALA A 43 14.41 5.67 5.75
N HIS A 44 14.89 4.77 6.60
CA HIS A 44 16.18 4.10 6.49
C HIS A 44 15.96 2.68 6.01
N LEU A 45 16.47 2.36 4.82
CA LEU A 45 16.23 1.07 4.19
C LEU A 45 17.46 0.17 4.27
N ALA A 46 17.22 -1.12 4.48
CA ALA A 46 18.23 -2.18 4.40
C ALA A 46 17.67 -3.40 3.67
N LEU A 47 18.54 -4.09 2.92
CA LEU A 47 18.22 -5.40 2.33
C LEU A 47 18.85 -6.47 3.22
N ILE A 48 18.04 -7.33 3.84
CA ILE A 48 18.48 -8.34 4.78
C ILE A 48 18.06 -9.74 4.32
N PRO A 49 18.92 -10.76 4.47
CA PRO A 49 18.59 -12.16 4.19
C PRO A 49 18.01 -12.85 5.42
N ASP A 50 17.16 -13.87 5.21
CA ASP A 50 16.75 -14.84 6.21
C ASP A 50 17.74 -16.02 6.18
N ILE A 51 18.79 -15.94 6.97
CA ILE A 51 19.91 -16.91 6.91
C ILE A 51 19.59 -18.25 7.55
N ASN A 52 18.58 -18.36 8.40
CA ASN A 52 18.17 -19.64 8.99
C ASN A 52 17.64 -20.62 7.93
N HIS A 53 17.34 -20.12 6.74
CA HIS A 53 16.87 -20.87 5.59
C HIS A 53 17.79 -20.72 4.36
N ALA A 54 19.05 -20.28 4.56
CA ALA A 54 19.99 -20.03 3.45
C ALA A 54 20.45 -21.32 2.73
N ALA A 55 20.28 -22.48 3.35
CA ALA A 55 20.57 -23.79 2.74
C ALA A 55 19.43 -24.29 1.82
N ASP A 56 18.29 -23.64 1.85
CA ASP A 56 17.16 -23.99 1.00
C ASP A 56 17.43 -23.57 -0.47
N PRO A 57 16.79 -24.21 -1.45
CA PRO A 57 16.86 -23.76 -2.85
C PRO A 57 16.21 -22.40 -3.06
N VAL A 58 15.67 -21.80 -2.01
CA VAL A 58 14.95 -20.54 -2.00
C VAL A 58 15.45 -19.67 -0.84
N LEU A 59 15.96 -18.48 -1.15
CA LEU A 59 16.37 -17.51 -0.14
C LEU A 59 15.25 -16.51 0.10
N SER A 60 14.79 -16.41 1.33
CA SER A 60 13.92 -15.30 1.76
C SER A 60 14.77 -14.05 1.98
N VAL A 61 14.42 -12.95 1.36
CA VAL A 61 15.04 -11.65 1.58
C VAL A 61 13.98 -10.63 1.97
N GLY A 62 14.35 -9.67 2.80
CA GLY A 62 13.47 -8.61 3.26
C GLY A 62 14.05 -7.23 2.97
N ILE A 63 13.19 -6.32 2.50
CA ILE A 63 13.48 -4.89 2.48
C ILE A 63 12.95 -4.32 3.78
N LEU A 64 13.86 -4.02 4.71
CA LEU A 64 13.53 -3.40 5.98
C LEU A 64 13.40 -1.90 5.77
N PHE A 65 12.27 -1.32 6.17
CA PHE A 65 12.08 0.09 6.35
C PHE A 65 12.10 0.38 7.86
N LYS A 66 13.00 1.24 8.32
CA LYS A 66 12.96 1.87 9.65
C LYS A 66 12.58 3.32 9.44
N LEU A 67 11.49 3.76 10.05
CA LEU A 67 10.90 5.08 9.84
C LEU A 67 11.14 5.96 11.06
N ASP A 68 11.40 7.23 10.84
CA ASP A 68 11.46 8.21 11.93
C ASP A 68 10.11 8.33 12.64
N PRO A 69 10.07 8.73 13.90
CA PRO A 69 8.82 8.84 14.67
C PRO A 69 7.77 9.71 13.97
N GLY A 70 6.57 9.17 13.83
CA GLY A 70 5.42 9.84 13.19
C GLY A 70 5.44 9.84 11.67
N TRP A 71 6.47 9.24 11.03
CA TRP A 71 6.50 9.04 9.59
C TRP A 71 5.95 7.66 9.23
N HIS A 72 5.31 7.56 8.05
CA HIS A 72 4.74 6.31 7.53
C HIS A 72 5.05 6.12 6.05
N ILE A 73 4.99 4.86 5.62
CA ILE A 73 4.96 4.45 4.22
C ILE A 73 3.69 3.67 3.93
N TYR A 74 3.38 3.48 2.67
CA TYR A 74 2.11 2.94 2.21
C TYR A 74 2.13 1.42 2.01
N TRP A 75 0.97 0.81 2.24
CA TRP A 75 0.67 -0.56 1.87
C TRP A 75 0.40 -0.66 0.36
N GLN A 76 0.22 -1.89 -0.18
CA GLN A 76 -0.04 -2.11 -1.61
C GLN A 76 -1.31 -1.39 -2.14
N ASN A 77 -2.29 -1.15 -1.30
CA ASN A 77 -3.34 -0.16 -1.51
C ASN A 77 -3.09 0.97 -0.51
N SER A 78 -2.75 2.14 -1.00
CA SER A 78 -2.36 3.27 -0.15
C SER A 78 -3.52 3.92 0.61
N GLY A 79 -4.76 3.62 0.26
CA GLY A 79 -5.93 4.34 0.78
C GLY A 79 -6.26 5.57 -0.07
N ASP A 80 -6.45 6.72 0.59
CA ASP A 80 -6.92 7.95 -0.07
C ASP A 80 -5.78 8.81 -0.61
N SER A 81 -4.55 8.60 -0.15
CA SER A 81 -3.38 9.37 -0.61
C SER A 81 -2.14 8.51 -0.83
N GLY A 82 -1.06 9.14 -1.31
CA GLY A 82 0.25 8.54 -1.49
C GLY A 82 0.32 7.40 -2.50
N GLU A 83 1.44 6.67 -2.46
CA GLU A 83 1.70 5.54 -3.37
C GLU A 83 2.45 4.43 -2.65
N PRO A 84 2.17 3.15 -2.96
CA PRO A 84 2.93 2.02 -2.44
C PRO A 84 4.38 2.04 -2.94
N PRO A 85 5.33 1.48 -2.18
CA PRO A 85 6.70 1.27 -2.64
C PRO A 85 6.74 0.47 -3.94
N ARG A 86 7.48 0.99 -4.94
CA ARG A 86 7.75 0.32 -6.21
C ARG A 86 9.14 -0.31 -6.15
N ILE A 87 9.20 -1.63 -6.29
CA ILE A 87 10.40 -2.43 -6.10
C ILE A 87 10.86 -3.00 -7.44
N GLN A 88 12.08 -2.68 -7.83
CA GLN A 88 12.71 -3.15 -9.07
C GLN A 88 13.95 -3.98 -8.73
N TRP A 89 13.90 -5.27 -9.05
CA TRP A 89 14.97 -6.22 -8.81
C TRP A 89 15.93 -6.28 -9.99
N LYS A 90 17.23 -6.25 -9.70
CA LYS A 90 18.31 -6.56 -10.64
C LYS A 90 19.13 -7.69 -10.04
N LEU A 91 18.87 -8.91 -10.46
CA LEU A 91 19.42 -10.13 -9.91
C LEU A 91 20.53 -10.66 -10.80
N SER A 92 21.47 -11.42 -10.21
CA SER A 92 22.43 -12.20 -11.00
C SER A 92 21.73 -13.19 -11.91
N PRO A 93 22.35 -13.56 -13.06
CA PRO A 93 21.75 -14.49 -14.03
C PRO A 93 21.27 -15.79 -13.36
N GLY A 94 20.13 -16.29 -13.80
CA GLY A 94 19.54 -17.53 -13.28
C GLY A 94 18.72 -17.37 -11.99
N LEU A 95 18.58 -16.15 -11.43
CA LEU A 95 17.74 -15.86 -10.27
C LEU A 95 16.46 -15.12 -10.66
N THR A 96 15.41 -15.35 -9.89
CA THR A 96 14.13 -14.63 -9.99
C THR A 96 13.61 -14.26 -8.61
N ALA A 97 12.98 -13.06 -8.50
CA ALA A 97 12.25 -12.65 -7.30
C ALA A 97 10.78 -13.04 -7.44
N GLY A 98 10.21 -13.56 -6.38
CA GLY A 98 8.77 -13.78 -6.25
C GLY A 98 8.01 -12.48 -5.94
N PRO A 99 6.69 -12.58 -5.73
CA PRO A 99 5.89 -11.44 -5.29
C PRO A 99 6.32 -10.96 -3.90
N ILE A 100 6.03 -9.71 -3.61
CA ILE A 100 6.23 -9.15 -2.26
C ILE A 100 5.14 -9.69 -1.34
N SER A 101 5.56 -10.18 -0.16
CA SER A 101 4.68 -10.48 0.95
C SER A 101 4.48 -9.22 1.77
N TRP A 102 3.27 -8.67 1.72
CA TRP A 102 2.88 -7.46 2.44
C TRP A 102 2.32 -7.84 3.82
N PRO A 103 2.90 -7.35 4.92
CA PRO A 103 2.25 -7.47 6.23
C PRO A 103 0.88 -6.80 6.24
N GLN A 104 0.03 -7.16 7.20
CA GLN A 104 -1.25 -6.48 7.39
C GLN A 104 -1.03 -4.98 7.63
N PRO A 105 -1.80 -4.09 6.99
CA PRO A 105 -1.66 -2.66 7.17
C PRO A 105 -2.33 -2.16 8.45
N THR A 106 -1.97 -0.92 8.83
CA THR A 106 -2.75 -0.10 9.75
C THR A 106 -3.41 1.06 9.01
N ARG A 107 -4.39 1.69 9.65
CA ARG A 107 -5.08 2.88 9.14
C ARG A 107 -4.48 4.11 9.79
N PHE A 108 -4.18 5.12 8.98
CA PHE A 108 -3.69 6.43 9.41
C PHE A 108 -4.59 7.53 8.89
N GLY A 109 -4.46 8.72 9.44
CA GLY A 109 -5.10 9.91 8.93
C GLY A 109 -6.19 10.44 9.84
N GLN A 110 -6.75 11.57 9.44
CA GLN A 110 -7.78 12.29 10.17
C GLN A 110 -8.88 12.77 9.21
N GLY A 111 -10.10 12.84 9.74
CA GLY A 111 -11.23 13.30 8.95
C GLY A 111 -11.59 12.38 7.81
N SER A 112 -11.62 12.91 6.58
CA SER A 112 -12.02 12.19 5.38
C SER A 112 -10.88 11.53 4.62
N VAL A 113 -9.63 11.77 5.00
CA VAL A 113 -8.45 11.19 4.34
C VAL A 113 -7.87 10.08 5.23
N ILE A 114 -7.97 8.85 4.78
CA ILE A 114 -7.49 7.67 5.50
C ILE A 114 -6.57 6.87 4.59
N ASP A 115 -5.35 6.71 5.05
CA ASP A 115 -4.30 5.95 4.38
C ASP A 115 -4.11 4.58 5.02
N TYR A 116 -3.57 3.66 4.25
CA TYR A 116 -3.18 2.33 4.68
C TYR A 116 -1.68 2.15 4.53
N GLY A 117 -1.02 1.72 5.59
CA GLY A 117 0.44 1.60 5.54
C GLY A 117 1.07 1.15 6.86
N TYR A 118 2.30 1.63 7.10
CA TYR A 118 3.15 1.20 8.20
C TYR A 118 3.88 2.37 8.82
N GLU A 119 3.99 2.35 10.15
CA GLU A 119 4.82 3.24 10.96
C GLU A 119 5.95 2.48 11.64
N ASN A 120 6.91 3.21 12.19
CA ASN A 120 8.07 2.71 12.91
C ASN A 120 8.95 1.78 12.07
N GLN A 121 8.51 0.55 11.82
CA GLN A 121 9.25 -0.37 10.95
C GLN A 121 8.34 -1.38 10.26
N VAL A 122 8.77 -1.80 9.06
CA VAL A 122 8.15 -2.91 8.33
C VAL A 122 9.20 -3.67 7.53
N LEU A 123 9.05 -4.98 7.45
CA LEU A 123 9.85 -5.86 6.61
C LEU A 123 9.00 -6.39 5.45
N LEU A 124 9.22 -5.85 4.25
CA LEU A 124 8.61 -6.36 3.02
C LEU A 124 9.45 -7.52 2.49
N ARG A 125 8.88 -8.74 2.48
CA ARG A 125 9.62 -9.96 2.15
C ARG A 125 9.35 -10.43 0.73
N THR A 126 10.34 -11.06 0.13
CA THR A 126 10.19 -11.84 -1.11
C THR A 126 11.04 -13.10 -1.06
N MET A 127 10.75 -14.03 -1.96
CA MET A 127 11.50 -15.26 -2.11
C MET A 127 12.35 -15.17 -3.39
N ILE A 128 13.66 -15.24 -3.24
CA ILE A 128 14.61 -15.36 -4.37
C ILE A 128 14.84 -16.85 -4.64
N ARG A 129 14.65 -17.26 -5.88
CA ARG A 129 14.81 -18.65 -6.32
C ARG A 129 15.53 -18.73 -7.65
N ARG A 130 16.03 -19.93 -7.97
CA ARG A 130 16.57 -20.19 -9.31
C ARG A 130 15.48 -20.15 -10.37
N HIS A 131 15.88 -19.81 -11.57
CA HIS A 131 14.98 -19.82 -12.72
C HIS A 131 14.48 -21.25 -12.99
N LYS A 132 13.32 -21.38 -13.67
CA LYS A 132 12.57 -22.63 -13.91
C LYS A 132 13.37 -23.81 -14.50
N ALA A 133 14.55 -23.59 -15.08
CA ALA A 133 15.36 -24.65 -15.67
C ALA A 133 15.93 -25.65 -14.63
N ASP A 134 16.18 -25.18 -13.39
CA ASP A 134 16.62 -26.03 -12.26
C ASP A 134 16.12 -25.41 -10.93
N PRO A 135 14.83 -25.56 -10.62
CA PRO A 135 14.24 -24.91 -9.45
C PRO A 135 14.64 -25.55 -8.12
N ALA A 136 15.16 -26.77 -8.15
CA ALA A 136 15.52 -27.54 -6.94
C ALA A 136 17.01 -27.44 -6.59
N GLY A 137 17.84 -26.85 -7.47
CA GLY A 137 19.27 -26.69 -7.21
C GLY A 137 19.55 -25.61 -6.16
N PRO A 138 20.68 -25.72 -5.41
CA PRO A 138 21.07 -24.69 -4.46
C PRO A 138 21.30 -23.35 -5.16
N LEU A 139 21.15 -22.25 -4.44
CA LEU A 139 21.49 -20.92 -4.96
C LEU A 139 22.99 -20.88 -5.35
N PRO A 140 23.37 -20.08 -6.36
CA PRO A 140 24.77 -19.96 -6.72
C PRO A 140 25.55 -19.40 -5.52
N PRO A 141 26.76 -19.94 -5.22
CA PRO A 141 27.55 -19.49 -4.09
C PRO A 141 28.06 -18.05 -4.25
N THR A 142 28.05 -17.55 -5.48
CA THR A 142 28.43 -16.18 -5.82
C THR A 142 27.32 -15.49 -6.60
N GLY A 143 27.22 -14.19 -6.44
CA GLY A 143 26.23 -13.36 -7.09
C GLY A 143 25.75 -12.22 -6.23
N SER A 144 24.87 -11.40 -6.79
CA SER A 144 24.33 -10.25 -6.07
C SER A 144 22.82 -10.11 -6.30
N ILE A 145 22.16 -9.59 -5.31
CA ILE A 145 20.78 -9.15 -5.33
C ILE A 145 20.81 -7.63 -5.21
N ASN A 146 20.51 -6.93 -6.30
CA ASN A 146 20.37 -5.48 -6.28
C ASN A 146 18.89 -5.12 -6.37
N VAL A 147 18.49 -4.09 -5.64
CA VAL A 147 17.11 -3.61 -5.67
C VAL A 147 17.08 -2.08 -5.65
N THR A 148 16.27 -1.51 -6.52
CA THR A 148 15.89 -0.10 -6.48
C THR A 148 14.50 0.00 -5.92
N VAL A 149 14.34 0.76 -4.84
CA VAL A 149 13.07 1.00 -4.17
C VAL A 149 12.72 2.47 -4.32
N LYS A 150 11.62 2.75 -5.02
CA LYS A 150 11.02 4.08 -5.09
C LYS A 150 9.82 4.10 -4.16
N TYR A 151 9.75 5.07 -3.27
CA TYR A 151 8.71 5.14 -2.25
C TYR A 151 8.40 6.60 -1.90
N VAL A 152 7.29 6.79 -1.22
CA VAL A 152 6.92 8.06 -0.63
C VAL A 152 6.84 7.85 0.88
N VAL A 153 7.50 8.70 1.64
CA VAL A 153 7.43 8.72 3.11
C VAL A 153 6.71 9.99 3.54
N CYS A 154 5.69 9.85 4.39
CA CYS A 154 4.76 10.95 4.72
C CYS A 154 4.60 11.14 6.23
N ARG A 155 4.34 12.40 6.60
CA ARG A 155 3.80 12.84 7.90
C ARG A 155 2.78 13.95 7.64
N GLU A 156 3.13 15.25 7.78
CA GLU A 156 2.33 16.37 7.30
C GLU A 156 2.60 16.68 5.82
N ILE A 157 3.77 16.29 5.36
CA ILE A 157 4.20 16.39 3.94
C ILE A 157 4.63 15.01 3.46
N CYS A 158 4.56 14.82 2.14
CA CYS A 158 4.99 13.58 1.49
C CYS A 158 6.27 13.83 0.70
N ILE A 159 7.31 13.05 1.00
CA ILE A 159 8.64 13.16 0.39
C ILE A 159 8.88 11.91 -0.48
N PRO A 160 8.95 12.06 -1.81
CA PRO A 160 9.35 10.98 -2.69
C PRO A 160 10.85 10.70 -2.52
N ALA A 161 11.21 9.42 -2.44
CA ALA A 161 12.58 9.00 -2.25
C ALA A 161 12.90 7.75 -3.08
N THR A 162 14.20 7.53 -3.31
CA THR A 162 14.72 6.35 -3.99
C THR A 162 15.92 5.80 -3.24
N SER A 163 15.90 4.51 -2.96
CA SER A 163 17.02 3.80 -2.32
C SER A 163 17.53 2.71 -3.24
N HIS A 164 18.85 2.54 -3.28
CA HIS A 164 19.54 1.46 -3.98
C HIS A 164 20.20 0.56 -2.95
N LEU A 165 19.79 -0.70 -2.91
CA LEU A 165 20.28 -1.66 -1.94
C LEU A 165 20.96 -2.82 -2.66
N ASN A 166 21.97 -3.40 -2.03
CA ASN A 166 22.72 -4.53 -2.54
C ASN A 166 22.92 -5.59 -1.46
N LEU A 167 22.88 -6.85 -1.83
CA LEU A 167 23.20 -7.99 -1.01
C LEU A 167 24.07 -8.95 -1.82
N SER A 168 25.25 -9.30 -1.30
CA SER A 168 26.13 -10.35 -1.83
C SER A 168 25.65 -11.72 -1.35
N LEU A 169 25.52 -12.69 -2.27
CA LEU A 169 25.16 -14.06 -1.88
C LEU A 169 26.31 -14.75 -1.13
N ALA A 170 27.57 -14.46 -1.48
CA ALA A 170 28.74 -14.99 -0.75
C ALA A 170 28.69 -14.58 0.72
N ASP A 171 28.46 -13.28 1.02
CA ASP A 171 28.37 -12.79 2.39
C ASP A 171 27.21 -13.39 3.18
N THR A 172 26.15 -13.79 2.45
CA THR A 172 24.95 -14.41 3.07
C THR A 172 25.24 -15.82 3.55
N ILE A 173 26.05 -16.58 2.80
CA ILE A 173 26.39 -17.97 3.10
C ILE A 173 27.48 -18.06 4.20
N GLU A 174 28.43 -17.11 4.22
CA GLU A 174 29.54 -17.11 5.18
C GLU A 174 29.17 -16.59 6.58
N LYS A 175 28.12 -15.78 6.68
CA LYS A 175 27.68 -15.22 7.97
C LYS A 175 26.91 -16.24 8.80
N THR A 176 27.63 -17.09 9.50
CA THR A 176 27.09 -18.03 10.52
C THR A 176 26.89 -17.39 11.91
N ALA A 177 27.05 -16.07 12.03
CA ALA A 177 26.89 -15.40 13.33
C ALA A 177 25.44 -15.40 13.80
N PRO A 178 25.14 -15.52 15.09
CA PRO A 178 23.80 -15.46 15.62
C PRO A 178 23.20 -14.08 15.33
N GLN A 179 22.22 -14.04 14.44
CA GLN A 179 21.51 -12.81 14.04
C GLN A 179 20.14 -12.74 14.71
N SER A 180 20.12 -12.71 16.03
CA SER A 180 18.88 -12.70 16.81
C SER A 180 17.91 -11.58 16.40
N GLU A 181 18.42 -10.41 16.00
CA GLU A 181 17.59 -9.28 15.55
C GLU A 181 16.94 -9.56 14.17
N SER A 182 17.72 -10.07 13.21
CA SER A 182 17.21 -10.42 11.87
C SER A 182 16.15 -11.51 11.95
N ASP A 183 16.42 -12.58 12.74
CA ASP A 183 15.47 -13.67 12.94
C ASP A 183 14.14 -13.21 13.53
N GLU A 184 14.21 -12.29 14.48
CA GLU A 184 13.04 -11.70 15.10
C GLU A 184 12.23 -10.89 14.09
N LEU A 185 12.88 -10.05 13.26
CA LEU A 185 12.23 -9.29 12.20
C LEU A 185 11.49 -10.19 11.21
N PHE A 186 12.16 -11.27 10.76
CA PHE A 186 11.51 -12.24 9.85
C PHE A 186 10.37 -13.00 10.52
N ARG A 187 10.52 -13.36 11.80
CA ARG A 187 9.46 -14.01 12.57
C ARG A 187 8.24 -13.11 12.71
N GLN A 188 8.44 -11.84 13.07
CA GLN A 188 7.36 -10.83 13.19
C GLN A 188 6.69 -10.60 11.83
N ALA A 189 7.46 -10.41 10.77
CA ALA A 189 6.92 -10.20 9.43
C ALA A 189 6.09 -11.40 8.95
N ARG A 190 6.52 -12.64 9.25
CA ARG A 190 5.74 -13.85 8.96
C ARG A 190 4.43 -13.88 9.75
N ALA A 191 4.47 -13.51 11.03
CA ALA A 191 3.29 -13.48 11.89
C ALA A 191 2.24 -12.45 11.42
N GLN A 192 2.71 -11.30 10.90
CA GLN A 192 1.87 -10.20 10.42
C GLN A 192 1.42 -10.37 8.95
N THR A 193 2.01 -11.32 8.21
CA THR A 193 1.58 -11.57 6.83
C THR A 193 0.20 -12.24 6.82
N PRO A 194 -0.78 -11.70 6.06
CA PRO A 194 -2.08 -12.34 5.91
C PRO A 194 -1.95 -13.78 5.43
N LYS A 195 -2.72 -14.68 6.04
CA LYS A 195 -2.74 -16.10 5.69
C LYS A 195 -3.94 -16.38 4.79
N PRO A 196 -3.87 -17.41 3.94
CA PRO A 196 -5.09 -17.92 3.34
C PRO A 196 -6.14 -18.20 4.43
N ALA A 197 -7.38 -17.83 4.16
CA ALA A 197 -8.45 -18.11 5.10
C ALA A 197 -8.63 -19.64 5.29
N PRO A 198 -9.03 -20.09 6.49
CA PRO A 198 -9.36 -21.50 6.72
C PRO A 198 -10.36 -22.02 5.69
N THR A 199 -10.22 -23.26 5.25
CA THR A 199 -11.02 -23.84 4.16
C THR A 199 -12.51 -24.00 4.50
N ASP A 200 -12.84 -24.03 5.78
CA ASP A 200 -14.21 -24.07 6.28
C ASP A 200 -14.89 -22.70 6.34
N TRP A 201 -14.11 -21.62 6.19
CA TRP A 201 -14.69 -20.27 6.11
C TRP A 201 -15.37 -20.06 4.76
N LYS A 202 -16.53 -19.37 4.81
CA LYS A 202 -17.25 -18.97 3.59
C LYS A 202 -17.43 -17.45 3.59
N PHE A 203 -17.11 -16.85 2.44
CA PHE A 203 -17.26 -15.42 2.22
C PHE A 203 -18.36 -15.15 1.21
N VAL A 204 -19.29 -14.28 1.54
CA VAL A 204 -20.36 -13.83 0.64
C VAL A 204 -20.48 -12.34 0.74
N VAL A 205 -20.49 -11.64 -0.41
CA VAL A 205 -20.70 -10.20 -0.48
C VAL A 205 -21.98 -9.90 -1.22
N ALA A 206 -22.90 -9.19 -0.56
CA ALA A 206 -24.04 -8.58 -1.23
C ALA A 206 -23.78 -7.12 -1.51
N SER A 207 -23.96 -6.68 -2.76
CA SER A 207 -23.93 -5.29 -3.15
C SER A 207 -25.30 -4.66 -2.96
N GLN A 208 -25.42 -3.67 -2.08
CA GLN A 208 -26.58 -2.81 -1.92
C GLN A 208 -26.33 -1.48 -2.63
N LYS A 209 -27.26 -0.52 -2.51
CA LYS A 209 -27.12 0.80 -3.16
C LYS A 209 -25.78 1.46 -2.76
N ASP A 210 -25.57 1.69 -1.46
CA ASP A 210 -24.45 2.49 -0.93
C ASP A 210 -23.47 1.67 -0.10
N THR A 211 -23.66 0.33 0.02
CA THR A 211 -22.86 -0.54 0.86
C THR A 211 -22.56 -1.88 0.22
N PHE A 212 -21.44 -2.47 0.63
CA PHE A 212 -21.22 -3.91 0.58
C PHE A 212 -21.51 -4.50 1.94
N ILE A 213 -22.20 -5.66 1.97
CA ILE A 213 -22.34 -6.46 3.17
C ILE A 213 -21.47 -7.71 2.97
N LEU A 214 -20.37 -7.81 3.70
CA LEU A 214 -19.50 -8.98 3.73
C LEU A 214 -19.95 -9.89 4.88
N TRP A 215 -20.47 -11.07 4.56
CA TRP A 215 -20.71 -12.15 5.52
C TRP A 215 -19.51 -13.08 5.55
N VAL A 216 -19.05 -13.39 6.74
CA VAL A 216 -18.02 -14.37 7.00
C VAL A 216 -18.63 -15.47 7.86
N LYS A 217 -18.87 -16.63 7.26
CA LYS A 217 -19.32 -17.81 7.99
C LYS A 217 -18.11 -18.53 8.55
N THR A 218 -18.09 -18.71 9.86
CA THR A 218 -17.01 -19.34 10.61
C THR A 218 -17.53 -19.86 11.95
N LYS A 219 -16.90 -20.92 12.45
CA LYS A 219 -17.13 -21.41 13.82
C LYS A 219 -16.22 -20.74 14.84
N THR A 220 -15.20 -20.01 14.38
CA THR A 220 -14.27 -19.29 15.24
C THR A 220 -14.98 -18.04 15.81
N PRO A 221 -15.05 -17.87 17.12
CA PRO A 221 -15.58 -16.64 17.72
C PRO A 221 -14.74 -15.43 17.31
N VAL A 222 -15.38 -14.38 16.82
CA VAL A 222 -14.74 -13.12 16.40
C VAL A 222 -15.52 -11.98 17.00
N GLN A 223 -14.83 -11.11 17.76
CA GLN A 223 -15.45 -9.96 18.43
C GLN A 223 -15.32 -8.66 17.63
N ALA A 224 -14.29 -8.56 16.77
CA ALA A 224 -14.05 -7.41 15.93
C ALA A 224 -13.30 -7.85 14.66
N ALA A 225 -13.54 -7.14 13.56
CA ALA A 225 -12.80 -7.32 12.32
C ALA A 225 -12.78 -6.02 11.53
N THR A 226 -11.70 -5.81 10.78
CA THR A 226 -11.54 -4.71 9.83
C THR A 226 -11.14 -5.26 8.48
N PHE A 227 -11.77 -4.78 7.43
CA PHE A 227 -11.46 -5.17 6.05
C PHE A 227 -10.65 -4.08 5.35
N PHE A 228 -9.54 -4.48 4.73
CA PHE A 228 -8.68 -3.64 3.91
C PHE A 228 -8.78 -4.10 2.45
N PRO A 229 -9.38 -3.32 1.55
CA PRO A 229 -9.50 -3.71 0.14
C PRO A 229 -8.12 -3.72 -0.54
N LEU A 230 -7.91 -4.63 -1.49
CA LEU A 230 -6.71 -4.61 -2.35
C LEU A 230 -6.79 -3.56 -3.46
N GLU A 231 -7.99 -3.27 -3.93
CA GLU A 231 -8.24 -2.33 -5.01
C GLU A 231 -8.61 -0.96 -4.45
N LEU A 232 -8.11 0.09 -5.05
CA LEU A 232 -8.46 1.47 -4.71
C LEU A 232 -9.95 1.75 -4.97
N ASN A 233 -10.51 2.71 -4.25
CA ASN A 233 -11.85 3.26 -4.48
C ASN A 233 -13.00 2.23 -4.42
N GLN A 234 -12.81 1.10 -3.73
CA GLN A 234 -13.90 0.13 -3.53
C GLN A 234 -14.81 0.49 -2.38
N ILE A 235 -14.23 0.94 -1.28
CA ILE A 235 -14.96 1.38 -0.08
C ILE A 235 -14.55 2.79 0.30
N GLU A 236 -15.42 3.46 1.04
CA GLU A 236 -15.11 4.73 1.69
C GLU A 236 -14.19 4.46 2.89
N ASN A 237 -12.90 4.82 2.74
CA ASN A 237 -11.87 4.46 3.72
C ASN A 237 -12.10 5.16 5.06
N SER A 238 -12.68 6.36 5.08
CA SER A 238 -12.98 7.13 6.29
C SER A 238 -14.22 6.62 7.03
N ALA A 239 -15.12 5.91 6.35
CA ALA A 239 -16.34 5.41 6.95
C ALA A 239 -16.05 4.30 7.98
N PRO A 240 -16.78 4.30 9.11
CA PRO A 240 -16.70 3.20 10.06
C PRO A 240 -17.23 1.91 9.43
N GLN A 241 -16.52 0.82 9.68
CA GLN A 241 -16.96 -0.52 9.28
C GLN A 241 -17.79 -1.12 10.41
N SER A 242 -19.09 -1.30 10.18
CA SER A 242 -19.98 -1.83 11.23
C SER A 242 -19.86 -3.34 11.31
N PHE A 243 -19.39 -3.83 12.44
CA PHE A 243 -19.32 -5.25 12.80
C PHE A 243 -20.61 -5.70 13.45
N SER A 244 -21.08 -6.90 13.11
CA SER A 244 -22.22 -7.55 13.80
C SER A 244 -22.02 -9.06 13.82
N GLU A 245 -22.16 -9.65 14.98
CA GLU A 245 -22.16 -11.10 15.15
C GLU A 245 -23.41 -11.75 14.52
N SER A 246 -23.30 -13.00 14.13
CA SER A 246 -24.40 -13.85 13.68
C SER A 246 -24.22 -15.27 14.21
N ALA A 247 -25.28 -16.09 14.17
CA ALA A 247 -25.24 -17.46 14.70
C ALA A 247 -24.18 -18.37 14.06
N ASP A 248 -23.77 -18.06 12.81
CA ASP A 248 -22.81 -18.85 12.04
C ASP A 248 -21.56 -18.07 11.62
N GLY A 249 -21.24 -16.98 12.35
CA GLY A 249 -20.08 -16.13 12.08
C GLY A 249 -20.34 -14.66 12.35
N PHE A 250 -20.04 -13.79 11.37
CA PHE A 250 -20.23 -12.35 11.51
C PHE A 250 -20.44 -11.67 10.16
N ARG A 251 -20.79 -10.40 10.19
CA ARG A 251 -20.86 -9.55 9.01
C ARG A 251 -20.18 -8.20 9.24
N LEU A 252 -19.61 -7.66 8.16
CA LEU A 252 -19.15 -6.29 8.07
C LEU A 252 -20.01 -5.53 7.08
N THR A 253 -20.45 -4.34 7.46
CA THR A 253 -21.07 -3.38 6.55
C THR A 253 -20.02 -2.37 6.14
N LEU A 254 -19.72 -2.30 4.84
CA LEU A 254 -18.70 -1.47 4.25
C LEU A 254 -19.38 -0.43 3.36
N ARG A 255 -19.21 0.87 3.64
CA ARG A 255 -19.70 1.92 2.76
C ARG A 255 -18.91 1.88 1.44
N LYS A 256 -19.58 1.97 0.31
CA LYS A 256 -18.94 2.11 -1.00
C LYS A 256 -18.30 3.48 -1.13
N SER A 257 -17.19 3.54 -1.83
CA SER A 257 -16.59 4.81 -2.25
C SER A 257 -17.51 5.53 -3.24
N ASP A 258 -17.61 6.83 -3.13
CA ASP A 258 -18.32 7.67 -4.09
C ASP A 258 -17.63 7.67 -5.47
N GLN A 259 -16.37 7.24 -5.54
CA GLN A 259 -15.60 7.05 -6.77
C GLN A 259 -15.81 5.69 -7.43
N LEU A 260 -16.56 4.79 -6.80
CA LEU A 260 -16.81 3.46 -7.34
C LEU A 260 -17.83 3.52 -8.49
N MET A 261 -17.34 3.48 -9.73
CA MET A 261 -18.19 3.59 -10.94
C MET A 261 -19.19 2.45 -11.11
N LYS A 262 -18.78 1.22 -10.75
CA LYS A 262 -19.62 0.02 -10.77
C LYS A 262 -19.14 -0.99 -9.75
N PRO A 263 -20.01 -1.81 -9.15
CA PRO A 263 -19.60 -2.87 -8.24
C PRO A 263 -18.62 -3.82 -8.93
N PRO A 264 -17.52 -4.22 -8.25
CA PRO A 264 -16.60 -5.22 -8.76
C PRO A 264 -17.27 -6.60 -8.82
N PHE A 265 -16.74 -7.49 -9.64
CA PHE A 265 -17.18 -8.89 -9.68
C PHE A 265 -16.81 -9.64 -8.39
N GLU A 266 -15.63 -9.31 -7.83
CA GLU A 266 -15.12 -9.85 -6.58
C GLU A 266 -14.61 -8.72 -5.69
N LEU A 267 -14.85 -8.85 -4.39
CA LEU A 267 -14.23 -8.02 -3.37
C LEU A 267 -13.00 -8.78 -2.85
N LYS A 268 -11.81 -8.22 -3.09
CA LYS A 268 -10.52 -8.78 -2.65
C LYS A 268 -9.92 -7.89 -1.59
N GLY A 269 -9.36 -8.50 -0.56
CA GLY A 269 -8.79 -7.71 0.54
C GLY A 269 -8.16 -8.57 1.62
N VAL A 270 -7.78 -7.89 2.68
CA VAL A 270 -7.28 -8.48 3.92
C VAL A 270 -8.29 -8.22 5.04
N LEU A 271 -8.69 -9.28 5.71
CA LEU A 271 -9.54 -9.22 6.89
C LEU A 271 -8.66 -9.37 8.13
N VAL A 272 -8.56 -8.32 8.93
CA VAL A 272 -7.81 -8.30 10.19
C VAL A 272 -8.79 -8.45 11.33
N LEU A 273 -8.59 -9.47 12.16
CA LEU A 273 -9.44 -9.74 13.33
C LEU A 273 -8.95 -8.97 14.56
N GLY A 274 -9.82 -8.71 15.50
CA GLY A 274 -9.52 -7.91 16.70
C GLY A 274 -8.34 -8.40 17.55
N HIS A 275 -7.99 -9.70 17.46
CA HIS A 275 -6.81 -10.28 18.11
C HIS A 275 -5.53 -10.25 17.23
N GLY A 276 -5.54 -9.54 16.08
CA GLY A 276 -4.38 -9.31 15.24
C GLY A 276 -4.11 -10.36 14.16
N SER A 277 -4.90 -11.45 14.06
CA SER A 277 -4.78 -12.39 12.94
C SER A 277 -5.34 -11.78 11.66
N ALA A 278 -4.64 -11.95 10.53
CA ALA A 278 -5.04 -11.45 9.23
C ALA A 278 -5.23 -12.58 8.22
N TYR A 279 -6.27 -12.45 7.39
CA TYR A 279 -6.63 -13.43 6.39
C TYR A 279 -6.90 -12.78 5.04
N GLU A 280 -6.44 -13.45 3.97
CA GLU A 280 -6.78 -13.07 2.61
C GLU A 280 -8.24 -13.40 2.32
N VAL A 281 -8.94 -12.46 1.73
CA VAL A 281 -10.36 -12.61 1.35
C VAL A 281 -10.49 -12.40 -0.15
N THR A 282 -11.16 -13.33 -0.79
CA THR A 282 -11.68 -13.19 -2.15
C THR A 282 -13.14 -13.63 -2.13
N ALA A 283 -14.07 -12.70 -2.31
CA ALA A 283 -15.49 -12.95 -2.21
C ALA A 283 -16.25 -12.42 -3.43
N ARG A 284 -17.03 -13.27 -4.08
CA ARG A 284 -17.92 -12.84 -5.17
C ARG A 284 -18.94 -11.84 -4.68
N VAL A 285 -19.11 -10.78 -5.45
CA VAL A 285 -20.12 -9.76 -5.20
C VAL A 285 -21.39 -10.13 -5.94
N THR A 286 -22.46 -10.38 -5.19
CA THR A 286 -23.77 -10.66 -5.75
C THR A 286 -24.65 -9.42 -5.66
N PRO A 287 -25.31 -8.98 -6.77
CA PRO A 287 -26.35 -8.00 -6.68
C PRO A 287 -27.48 -8.50 -5.76
N ARG A 288 -27.93 -7.68 -4.83
CA ARG A 288 -29.13 -8.04 -4.06
C ARG A 288 -30.31 -8.11 -5.05
N GLN A 289 -30.85 -9.30 -5.26
CA GLN A 289 -32.15 -9.42 -5.92
C GLN A 289 -33.15 -8.63 -5.08
N GLN A 290 -33.61 -7.49 -5.57
CA GLN A 290 -34.84 -6.90 -5.06
C GLN A 290 -35.89 -7.97 -5.26
N LYS A 291 -36.44 -8.53 -4.17
CA LYS A 291 -37.71 -9.26 -4.26
C LYS A 291 -38.67 -8.29 -4.91
N SER A 292 -38.97 -8.53 -6.17
CA SER A 292 -40.03 -7.85 -6.89
C SER A 292 -41.32 -8.17 -6.14
N THR A 293 -41.71 -7.32 -5.24
CA THR A 293 -43.11 -7.20 -4.83
C THR A 293 -43.83 -6.63 -6.03
N LYS A 294 -44.15 -7.51 -6.99
CA LYS A 294 -45.23 -7.17 -7.92
C LYS A 294 -46.44 -6.89 -7.03
N PRO A 295 -47.04 -5.69 -7.10
CA PRO A 295 -48.34 -5.48 -6.49
C PRO A 295 -49.28 -6.50 -7.17
N GLY A 296 -49.80 -7.43 -6.39
CA GLY A 296 -50.82 -8.34 -6.88
C GLY A 296 -51.97 -7.49 -7.38
N ILE A 297 -52.20 -7.49 -8.70
CA ILE A 297 -53.42 -6.95 -9.28
C ILE A 297 -54.50 -7.86 -8.75
N ILE A 298 -55.20 -7.39 -7.72
CA ILE A 298 -56.47 -7.98 -7.28
C ILE A 298 -57.47 -7.69 -8.42
N VAL A 299 -57.57 -8.63 -9.34
CA VAL A 299 -58.71 -8.68 -10.29
C VAL A 299 -59.91 -9.07 -9.50
N SER A 300 -60.65 -8.14 -8.94
CA SER A 300 -61.98 -8.37 -8.43
C SER A 300 -62.87 -8.80 -9.63
N ARG A 301 -63.21 -10.09 -9.65
CA ARG A 301 -64.24 -10.59 -10.57
C ARG A 301 -65.54 -9.92 -10.19
N LEU A 302 -65.99 -8.90 -10.97
CA LEU A 302 -67.36 -8.47 -11.00
C LEU A 302 -68.19 -9.64 -11.61
N SER A 303 -68.94 -10.31 -10.78
CA SER A 303 -69.97 -11.22 -11.25
C SER A 303 -71.11 -10.43 -11.87
N LEU A 304 -71.16 -10.41 -13.19
CA LEU A 304 -72.36 -9.97 -13.94
C LEU A 304 -73.49 -10.96 -13.63
N ARG A 305 -74.42 -10.56 -12.75
CA ARG A 305 -75.72 -11.22 -12.64
C ARG A 305 -76.49 -10.85 -13.94
N SER A 306 -76.78 -11.91 -14.74
CA SER A 306 -77.70 -11.91 -15.85
C SER A 306 -79.11 -11.56 -15.33
N ALA A 307 -79.60 -10.41 -15.71
CA ALA A 307 -81.01 -10.06 -15.53
C ALA A 307 -81.81 -10.70 -16.65
N ALA A 308 -82.72 -11.61 -16.29
CA ALA A 308 -83.68 -12.24 -17.18
C ALA A 308 -84.68 -11.18 -17.70
N ALA A 309 -84.88 -11.12 -19.01
CA ALA A 309 -85.91 -10.32 -19.65
C ALA A 309 -87.31 -10.95 -19.47
N PRO A 310 -88.38 -10.17 -19.26
CA PRO A 310 -89.71 -10.71 -19.22
C PRO A 310 -90.23 -10.96 -20.66
N GLN A 311 -90.80 -12.13 -20.87
CA GLN A 311 -91.55 -12.46 -22.06
C GLN A 311 -92.87 -11.66 -22.08
N LEU A 312 -93.13 -10.94 -23.16
CA LEU A 312 -94.44 -10.41 -23.52
C LEU A 312 -95.20 -11.47 -24.31
N ALA A 313 -96.34 -11.92 -23.74
CA ALA A 313 -97.31 -12.73 -24.41
C ALA A 313 -98.16 -11.85 -25.37
N ALA A 314 -98.39 -12.43 -26.53
CA ALA A 314 -99.31 -11.86 -27.52
C ALA A 314 -100.75 -12.30 -27.23
N GLU A 315 -101.62 -11.39 -27.34
CA GLU A 315 -102.92 -11.45 -28.03
C GLU A 315 -103.15 -10.16 -28.73
#